data_c6af6e9e2d27196aa8525633204ba4f8
#
_entry.id   c6af6e9e2d27196aa8525633204ba4f8
#
_cell.length_a   1.000
_cell.length_b   1.000
_cell.length_c   1.000
_cell.angle_alpha   90.00
_cell.angle_beta   90.00
_cell.angle_gamma   90.00
#
_symmetry.space_group_name_H-M   'P 1'
#
loop_
_entity.id
_entity.type
_entity.pdbx_description
1 polymer ?
#
loop_
_entity_poly.entity_id
_entity_poly.type
_entity_poly.pdbx_seq_one_letter_code
_entity_poly.pdbx_strand_id
1 'polypeptide(L)'
;MEFGALMRKMVDAACAGDGERVADCFLEDGVYDDVFYGVFQGRERIVDMIGNYFHRDACNFRWDLHDPICDRNCGYVRYVFSYESKLPGFEGNRTMFDGVSIVTLQDGLISVYKEIANTAPGLQRMGFGPDRLGRVIEKQGAELAVRDESRGHLKNSARS
;
A
#
# COMPACT_ATOMS: atom_id res chain seq x y z
N MET A 1 19.92 -10.40 0.95
CA MET A 1 18.75 -10.88 1.77
C MET A 1 17.73 -11.47 0.82
N GLU A 2 17.11 -12.58 1.16
CA GLU A 2 16.03 -13.15 0.34
C GLU A 2 14.83 -12.20 0.32
N PHE A 3 14.18 -12.03 -0.83
CA PHE A 3 13.06 -11.08 -1.03
C PHE A 3 11.94 -11.25 0.00
N GLY A 4 11.49 -12.50 0.23
CA GLY A 4 10.45 -12.77 1.23
C GLY A 4 10.85 -12.40 2.65
N ALA A 5 12.13 -12.50 3.01
CA ALA A 5 12.63 -12.07 4.32
C ALA A 5 12.70 -10.54 4.44
N LEU A 6 13.08 -9.84 3.36
CA LEU A 6 13.05 -8.37 3.30
C LEU A 6 11.62 -7.84 3.49
N MET A 7 10.66 -8.43 2.78
CA MET A 7 9.26 -8.03 2.89
C MET A 7 8.68 -8.29 4.28
N ARG A 8 8.98 -9.44 4.90
CA ARG A 8 8.57 -9.71 6.29
C ARG A 8 9.18 -8.69 7.26
N LYS A 9 10.49 -8.39 7.14
CA LYS A 9 11.13 -7.35 7.98
C LYS A 9 10.39 -6.01 7.88
N MET A 10 10.04 -5.59 6.66
CA MET A 10 9.34 -4.34 6.40
C MET A 10 7.93 -4.31 7.03
N VAL A 11 7.10 -5.33 6.78
CA VAL A 11 5.72 -5.34 7.28
C VAL A 11 5.64 -5.53 8.78
N ASP A 12 6.53 -6.33 9.38
CA ASP A 12 6.62 -6.51 10.83
C ASP A 12 6.98 -5.19 11.52
N ALA A 13 7.94 -4.43 10.96
CA ALA A 13 8.33 -3.12 11.44
C ALA A 13 7.20 -2.10 11.29
N ALA A 14 6.50 -2.10 10.15
CA ALA A 14 5.34 -1.23 9.91
C ALA A 14 4.21 -1.50 10.92
N CYS A 15 3.88 -2.77 11.17
CA CYS A 15 2.88 -3.15 12.17
C CYS A 15 3.29 -2.76 13.60
N ALA A 16 4.58 -2.78 13.91
CA ALA A 16 5.12 -2.39 15.21
C ALA A 16 5.24 -0.86 15.39
N GLY A 17 5.07 -0.05 14.34
CA GLY A 17 5.27 1.40 14.37
C GLY A 17 6.73 1.82 14.33
N ASP A 18 7.63 0.93 13.94
CA ASP A 18 9.07 1.17 13.85
C ASP A 18 9.42 1.72 12.45
N GLY A 19 9.20 3.02 12.29
CA GLY A 19 9.44 3.72 11.02
C GLY A 19 10.90 3.65 10.55
N GLU A 20 11.87 3.72 11.46
CA GLU A 20 13.29 3.61 11.14
C GLU A 20 13.62 2.23 10.55
N ARG A 21 13.11 1.18 11.15
CA ARG A 21 13.31 -0.18 10.67
C ARG A 21 12.59 -0.46 9.36
N VAL A 22 11.47 0.22 9.08
CA VAL A 22 10.85 0.23 7.74
C VAL A 22 11.77 0.91 6.74
N ALA A 23 12.24 2.13 7.05
CA ALA A 23 13.14 2.91 6.21
C ALA A 23 14.45 2.19 5.88
N ASP A 24 15.00 1.41 6.82
CA ASP A 24 16.18 0.55 6.60
C ASP A 24 15.99 -0.53 5.53
N CYS A 25 14.76 -0.82 5.12
CA CYS A 25 14.48 -1.72 4.01
C CYS A 25 14.61 -1.02 2.65
N PHE A 26 14.68 0.31 2.61
CA PHE A 26 14.70 1.13 1.41
C PHE A 26 16.07 1.72 1.12
N LEU A 27 16.30 2.07 -0.16
CA LEU A 27 17.38 2.99 -0.53
C LEU A 27 17.16 4.35 0.14
N GLU A 28 18.21 5.17 0.20
CA GLU A 28 18.16 6.51 0.78
C GLU A 28 17.06 7.39 0.14
N ASP A 29 16.94 7.32 -1.19
CA ASP A 29 15.94 7.99 -2.01
C ASP A 29 14.76 7.10 -2.39
N GLY A 30 14.60 5.95 -1.71
CA GLY A 30 13.55 4.96 -1.98
C GLY A 30 12.14 5.54 -1.90
N VAL A 31 11.23 4.94 -2.63
CA VAL A 31 9.84 5.40 -2.76
C VAL A 31 8.89 4.38 -2.15
N TYR A 32 8.01 4.83 -1.26
CA TYR A 32 6.85 4.10 -0.77
C TYR A 32 5.58 4.77 -1.33
N ASP A 33 4.89 4.09 -2.25
CA ASP A 33 3.62 4.54 -2.82
C ASP A 33 2.47 3.79 -2.14
N ASP A 34 1.85 4.46 -1.16
CA ASP A 34 0.77 3.91 -0.34
C ASP A 34 -0.59 4.10 -1.01
N VAL A 35 -1.43 3.08 -0.96
CA VAL A 35 -2.74 3.06 -1.63
C VAL A 35 -3.73 4.11 -1.11
N PHE A 36 -3.56 4.59 0.13
CA PHE A 36 -4.43 5.60 0.74
C PHE A 36 -3.80 6.99 0.83
N TYR A 37 -2.51 7.03 1.16
CA TYR A 37 -1.80 8.27 1.49
C TYR A 37 -0.95 8.80 0.34
N GLY A 38 -0.71 7.98 -0.70
CA GLY A 38 0.10 8.36 -1.86
C GLY A 38 1.60 8.17 -1.64
N VAL A 39 2.40 9.02 -2.28
CA VAL A 39 3.85 8.82 -2.45
C VAL A 39 4.65 9.46 -1.33
N PHE A 40 5.54 8.67 -0.72
CA PHE A 40 6.56 9.10 0.24
C PHE A 40 7.93 8.75 -0.32
N GLN A 41 8.75 9.76 -0.62
CA GLN A 41 10.09 9.60 -1.19
C GLN A 41 11.16 9.94 -0.16
N GLY A 42 12.13 9.02 -0.01
CA GLY A 42 13.24 9.12 0.94
C GLY A 42 12.90 8.58 2.32
N ARG A 43 13.94 8.08 3.01
CA ARG A 43 13.80 7.40 4.30
C ARG A 43 13.09 8.24 5.35
N GLU A 44 13.42 9.53 5.47
CA GLU A 44 12.78 10.43 6.44
C GLU A 44 11.26 10.53 6.22
N ARG A 45 10.81 10.60 4.96
CA ARG A 45 9.39 10.64 4.63
C ARG A 45 8.69 9.31 4.89
N ILE A 46 9.39 8.19 4.73
CA ILE A 46 8.87 6.85 5.06
C ILE A 46 8.72 6.72 6.58
N VAL A 47 9.67 7.19 7.37
CA VAL A 47 9.56 7.24 8.84
C VAL A 47 8.35 8.06 9.27
N ASP A 48 8.19 9.27 8.70
CA ASP A 48 7.06 10.17 8.96
C ASP A 48 5.71 9.50 8.62
N MET A 49 5.64 8.78 7.49
CA MET A 49 4.44 8.05 7.09
C MET A 49 4.01 7.03 8.14
N ILE A 50 4.93 6.23 8.65
CA ILE A 50 4.60 5.20 9.65
C ILE A 50 4.04 5.82 10.93
N GLY A 51 4.67 6.85 11.47
CA GLY A 51 4.26 7.48 12.73
C GLY A 51 3.03 8.37 12.59
N ASN A 52 3.05 9.26 11.60
CA ASN A 52 2.12 10.39 11.49
C ASN A 52 0.93 10.14 10.56
N TYR A 53 0.89 9.00 9.84
CA TYR A 53 -0.23 8.60 8.99
C TYR A 53 -0.73 7.21 9.37
N PHE A 54 0.09 6.19 9.23
CA PHE A 54 -0.28 4.79 9.43
C PHE A 54 -0.75 4.52 10.86
N HIS A 55 0.05 4.85 11.87
CA HIS A 55 -0.28 4.67 13.30
C HIS A 55 -1.14 5.80 13.89
N ARG A 56 -1.30 6.92 13.19
CA ARG A 56 -2.28 7.95 13.54
C ARG A 56 -3.71 7.43 13.31
N ASP A 57 -3.95 6.80 12.17
CA ASP A 57 -5.30 6.48 11.69
C ASP A 57 -5.75 5.05 12.02
N ALA A 58 -4.81 4.19 12.47
CA ALA A 58 -5.08 2.78 12.72
C ALA A 58 -4.22 2.20 13.85
N CYS A 59 -4.60 1.02 14.34
CA CYS A 59 -3.87 0.20 15.31
C CYS A 59 -4.24 -1.29 15.16
N ASN A 60 -3.62 -2.13 15.99
CA ASN A 60 -3.88 -3.57 16.01
C ASN A 60 -3.76 -4.22 14.64
N PHE A 61 -2.66 -3.92 13.95
CA PHE A 61 -2.36 -4.38 12.61
C PHE A 61 -2.07 -5.86 12.55
N ARG A 62 -2.49 -6.48 11.44
CA ARG A 62 -2.04 -7.79 11.00
C ARG A 62 -1.80 -7.76 9.50
N TRP A 63 -0.60 -8.15 9.07
CA TRP A 63 -0.19 -8.13 7.67
C TRP A 63 0.44 -9.48 7.30
N ASP A 64 -0.35 -10.35 6.72
CA ASP A 64 0.08 -11.68 6.31
C ASP A 64 0.55 -11.67 4.85
N LEU A 65 1.79 -12.10 4.60
CA LEU A 65 2.39 -12.20 3.27
C LEU A 65 2.27 -13.62 2.73
N HIS A 66 1.95 -13.73 1.43
CA HIS A 66 1.77 -14.99 0.72
C HIS A 66 2.50 -14.97 -0.61
N ASP A 67 3.09 -16.11 -0.98
CA ASP A 67 3.63 -16.40 -2.30
C ASP A 67 4.65 -15.34 -2.80
N PRO A 68 5.68 -14.98 -2.03
CA PRO A 68 6.68 -14.00 -2.48
C PRO A 68 7.47 -14.55 -3.66
N ILE A 69 7.48 -13.82 -4.75
CA ILE A 69 8.23 -14.13 -5.97
C ILE A 69 9.09 -12.93 -6.35
N CYS A 70 10.33 -13.18 -6.71
CA CYS A 70 11.24 -12.15 -7.20
C CYS A 70 12.06 -12.70 -8.35
N ASP A 71 12.06 -11.99 -9.47
CA ASP A 71 12.99 -12.21 -10.57
C ASP A 71 13.90 -10.99 -10.72
N ARG A 72 15.22 -11.20 -10.56
CA ARG A 72 16.22 -10.13 -10.60
C ARG A 72 15.87 -8.99 -9.63
N ASN A 73 15.38 -7.87 -10.17
CA ASN A 73 15.11 -6.63 -9.43
C ASN A 73 13.61 -6.33 -9.28
N CYS A 74 12.73 -7.25 -9.66
CA CYS A 74 11.29 -7.06 -9.56
C CYS A 74 10.67 -8.17 -8.72
N GLY A 75 10.02 -7.80 -7.62
CA GLY A 75 9.36 -8.72 -6.71
C GLY A 75 7.87 -8.44 -6.58
N TYR A 76 7.11 -9.51 -6.36
CA TYR A 76 5.69 -9.47 -6.10
C TYR A 76 5.38 -10.31 -4.87
N VAL A 77 4.51 -9.81 -4.01
CA VAL A 77 4.02 -10.56 -2.87
C VAL A 77 2.55 -10.26 -2.63
N ARG A 78 1.73 -11.28 -2.61
CA ARG A 78 0.33 -11.17 -2.25
C ARG A 78 0.20 -11.03 -0.74
N TYR A 79 -0.78 -10.25 -0.28
CA TYR A 79 -1.01 -10.06 1.15
C TYR A 79 -2.49 -10.02 1.51
N VAL A 80 -2.76 -10.30 2.79
CA VAL A 80 -3.99 -9.94 3.48
C VAL A 80 -3.62 -9.01 4.62
N PHE A 81 -4.28 -7.87 4.70
CA PHE A 81 -4.01 -6.82 5.67
C PHE A 81 -5.28 -6.47 6.45
N SER A 82 -5.16 -6.33 7.75
CA SER A 82 -6.27 -5.93 8.61
C SER A 82 -5.80 -5.04 9.76
N TYR A 83 -6.67 -4.16 10.21
CA TYR A 83 -6.40 -3.23 11.32
C TYR A 83 -7.70 -2.77 11.98
N GLU A 84 -7.57 -2.11 13.14
CA GLU A 84 -8.64 -1.37 13.78
C GLU A 84 -8.51 0.12 13.46
N SER A 85 -9.61 0.75 13.08
CA SER A 85 -9.66 2.18 12.75
C SER A 85 -9.57 3.04 14.01
N LYS A 86 -8.78 4.12 13.90
CA LYS A 86 -8.77 5.25 14.84
C LYS A 86 -9.40 6.50 14.24
N LEU A 87 -9.94 6.39 13.02
CA LEU A 87 -10.56 7.53 12.35
C LEU A 87 -11.83 7.98 13.10
N PRO A 88 -12.05 9.30 13.25
CA PRO A 88 -13.25 9.83 13.90
C PRO A 88 -14.55 9.29 13.32
N GLY A 89 -15.40 8.73 14.16
CA GLY A 89 -16.67 8.10 13.79
C GLY A 89 -16.58 6.65 13.33
N PHE A 90 -15.36 6.08 13.28
CA PHE A 90 -15.12 4.66 12.90
C PHE A 90 -14.16 3.96 13.87
N GLU A 91 -13.94 4.55 15.04
CA GLU A 91 -13.01 4.04 16.05
C GLU A 91 -13.38 2.63 16.49
N GLY A 92 -12.39 1.76 16.53
CA GLY A 92 -12.54 0.36 16.92
C GLY A 92 -13.15 -0.55 15.85
N ASN A 93 -13.61 -0.02 14.73
CA ASN A 93 -14.09 -0.85 13.62
C ASN A 93 -12.91 -1.58 12.98
N ARG A 94 -12.99 -2.91 12.94
CA ARG A 94 -11.97 -3.72 12.29
C ARG A 94 -12.26 -3.88 10.81
N THR A 95 -11.25 -3.59 10.00
CA THR A 95 -11.31 -3.73 8.55
C THR A 95 -10.28 -4.74 8.03
N MET A 96 -10.49 -5.23 6.82
CA MET A 96 -9.60 -6.15 6.13
C MET A 96 -9.73 -5.97 4.62
N PHE A 97 -8.61 -6.05 3.92
CA PHE A 97 -8.55 -6.12 2.45
C PHE A 97 -7.32 -6.91 2.02
N ASP A 98 -7.26 -7.24 0.76
CA ASP A 98 -6.14 -7.94 0.13
C ASP A 98 -5.53 -7.11 -1.00
N GLY A 99 -4.32 -7.48 -1.37
CA GLY A 99 -3.60 -6.82 -2.45
C GLY A 99 -2.34 -7.55 -2.86
N VAL A 100 -1.62 -6.90 -3.76
CA VAL A 100 -0.30 -7.32 -4.23
C VAL A 100 0.65 -6.15 -4.12
N SER A 101 1.74 -6.34 -3.38
CA SER A 101 2.87 -5.42 -3.41
C SER A 101 3.72 -5.68 -4.64
N ILE A 102 4.12 -4.63 -5.32
CA ILE A 102 4.99 -4.60 -6.50
C ILE A 102 6.24 -3.85 -6.10
N VAL A 103 7.39 -4.54 -6.11
CA VAL A 103 8.61 -4.03 -5.49
C VAL A 103 9.74 -4.03 -6.51
N THR A 104 10.40 -2.89 -6.68
CA THR A 104 11.66 -2.81 -7.41
C THR A 104 12.81 -2.80 -6.42
N LEU A 105 13.82 -3.63 -6.67
CA LEU A 105 15.00 -3.78 -5.82
C LEU A 105 16.25 -3.24 -6.52
N GLN A 106 17.13 -2.67 -5.74
CA GLN A 106 18.48 -2.31 -6.13
C GLN A 106 19.41 -2.58 -4.95
N ASP A 107 20.52 -3.29 -5.20
CA ASP A 107 21.54 -3.63 -4.19
C ASP A 107 20.97 -4.32 -2.93
N GLY A 108 19.89 -5.11 -3.11
CA GLY A 108 19.24 -5.84 -2.02
C GLY A 108 18.31 -5.00 -1.13
N LEU A 109 18.08 -3.74 -1.48
CA LEU A 109 17.13 -2.83 -0.84
C LEU A 109 15.98 -2.45 -1.79
N ILE A 110 14.91 -1.93 -1.22
CA ILE A 110 13.75 -1.47 -1.97
C ILE A 110 14.05 -0.09 -2.56
N SER A 111 14.01 0.05 -3.89
CA SER A 111 14.04 1.34 -4.57
C SER A 111 12.64 1.91 -4.76
N VAL A 112 11.66 1.05 -5.09
CA VAL A 112 10.26 1.45 -5.21
C VAL A 112 9.37 0.35 -4.63
N TYR A 113 8.50 0.70 -3.71
CA TYR A 113 7.38 -0.09 -3.24
C TYR A 113 6.08 0.56 -3.70
N LYS A 114 5.22 -0.19 -4.33
CA LYS A 114 3.83 0.19 -4.64
C LYS A 114 2.92 -1.00 -4.50
N GLU A 115 1.61 -0.76 -4.45
CA GLU A 115 0.64 -1.83 -4.29
C GLU A 115 -0.61 -1.61 -5.14
N ILE A 116 -1.24 -2.72 -5.49
CA ILE A 116 -2.60 -2.74 -6.00
C ILE A 116 -3.43 -3.48 -4.96
N ALA A 117 -4.42 -2.80 -4.39
CA ALA A 117 -5.24 -3.34 -3.32
C ALA A 117 -6.73 -3.22 -3.61
N ASN A 118 -7.48 -4.25 -3.23
CA ASN A 118 -8.94 -4.25 -3.27
C ASN A 118 -9.48 -3.59 -1.99
N THR A 119 -9.44 -2.26 -1.93
CA THR A 119 -9.72 -1.49 -0.70
C THR A 119 -11.21 -1.30 -0.42
N ALA A 120 -12.07 -1.27 -1.44
CA ALA A 120 -13.49 -0.95 -1.29
C ALA A 120 -14.25 -1.85 -0.31
N PRO A 121 -14.11 -3.19 -0.32
CA PRO A 121 -14.74 -4.06 0.68
C PRO A 121 -14.29 -3.76 2.11
N GLY A 122 -13.01 -3.45 2.30
CA GLY A 122 -12.46 -3.08 3.59
C GLY A 122 -13.04 -1.77 4.12
N LEU A 123 -13.14 -0.75 3.28
CA LEU A 123 -13.72 0.54 3.63
C LEU A 123 -15.22 0.43 3.95
N GLN A 124 -15.96 -0.38 3.20
CA GLN A 124 -17.36 -0.68 3.51
C GLN A 124 -17.49 -1.35 4.88
N ARG A 125 -16.65 -2.35 5.16
CA ARG A 125 -16.63 -3.04 6.46
C ARG A 125 -16.26 -2.11 7.61
N MET A 126 -15.40 -1.12 7.37
CA MET A 126 -15.05 -0.08 8.36
C MET A 126 -16.24 0.83 8.68
N GLY A 127 -17.24 0.92 7.80
CA GLY A 127 -18.44 1.71 8.00
C GLY A 127 -18.63 2.87 7.02
N PHE A 128 -17.82 2.95 5.95
CA PHE A 128 -18.03 3.99 4.93
C PHE A 128 -19.37 3.76 4.21
N GLY A 129 -20.23 4.79 4.25
CA GLY A 129 -21.49 4.80 3.51
C GLY A 129 -21.28 4.90 1.99
N PRO A 130 -22.33 4.61 1.19
CA PRO A 130 -22.23 4.54 -0.27
C PRO A 130 -21.62 5.79 -0.91
N ASP A 131 -21.98 6.98 -0.48
CA ASP A 131 -21.47 8.24 -1.06
C ASP A 131 -19.98 8.45 -0.80
N ARG A 132 -19.51 8.11 0.42
CA ARG A 132 -18.08 8.21 0.76
C ARG A 132 -17.27 7.16 0.01
N LEU A 133 -17.79 5.95 -0.08
CA LEU A 133 -17.17 4.85 -0.81
C LEU A 133 -17.12 5.18 -2.32
N GLY A 134 -18.21 5.73 -2.89
CA GLY A 134 -18.25 6.19 -4.28
C GLY A 134 -17.13 7.18 -4.60
N ARG A 135 -16.89 8.18 -3.76
CA ARG A 135 -15.79 9.15 -3.95
C ARG A 135 -14.41 8.50 -3.93
N VAL A 136 -14.20 7.49 -3.08
CA VAL A 136 -12.92 6.76 -3.05
C VAL A 136 -12.71 5.98 -4.35
N ILE A 137 -13.75 5.29 -4.82
CA ILE A 137 -13.72 4.51 -6.07
C ILE A 137 -13.49 5.44 -7.27
N GLU A 138 -14.17 6.58 -7.34
CA GLU A 138 -13.97 7.59 -8.39
C GLU A 138 -12.53 8.11 -8.41
N LYS A 139 -11.96 8.44 -7.23
CA LYS A 139 -10.56 8.87 -7.10
C LYS A 139 -9.60 7.81 -7.62
N GLN A 140 -9.75 6.56 -7.19
CA GLN A 140 -8.90 5.44 -7.63
C GLN A 140 -9.03 5.20 -9.15
N GLY A 141 -10.24 5.32 -9.70
CA GLY A 141 -10.48 5.24 -11.14
C GLY A 141 -9.79 6.35 -11.91
N ALA A 142 -9.83 7.59 -11.41
CA ALA A 142 -9.16 8.74 -12.03
C ALA A 142 -7.63 8.59 -11.98
N GLU A 143 -7.07 8.14 -10.85
CA GLU A 143 -5.64 7.87 -10.70
C GLU A 143 -5.16 6.78 -11.66
N LEU A 144 -5.93 5.71 -11.85
CA LEU A 144 -5.64 4.66 -12.82
C LEU A 144 -5.67 5.21 -14.26
N ALA A 145 -6.65 6.05 -14.59
CA ALA A 145 -6.85 6.56 -15.94
C ALA A 145 -5.70 7.45 -16.45
N VAL A 146 -4.97 8.11 -15.56
CA VAL A 146 -3.85 9.00 -15.92
C VAL A 146 -2.49 8.32 -15.96
N ARG A 147 -2.39 7.05 -15.60
CA ARG A 147 -1.14 6.29 -15.69
C ARG A 147 -0.72 6.10 -17.15
N ASP A 148 0.58 6.10 -17.40
CA ASP A 148 1.09 5.87 -18.78
C ASP A 148 0.66 4.52 -19.35
N GLU A 149 0.63 3.48 -18.52
CA GLU A 149 0.16 2.13 -18.87
C GLU A 149 -1.31 2.06 -19.25
N SER A 150 -2.13 3.05 -18.83
CA SER A 150 -3.56 3.13 -19.12
C SER A 150 -3.86 3.87 -20.43
N ARG A 151 -2.82 4.36 -21.13
CA ARG A 151 -2.98 5.16 -22.33
C ARG A 151 -3.72 4.38 -23.44
N GLY A 152 -4.86 4.90 -23.84
CA GLY A 152 -5.71 4.33 -24.90
C GLY A 152 -6.76 3.33 -24.45
N HIS A 153 -6.72 2.84 -23.20
CA HIS A 153 -7.69 1.86 -22.70
C HIS A 153 -9.14 2.40 -22.62
N LEU A 154 -9.31 3.70 -22.37
CA LEU A 154 -10.63 4.34 -22.30
C LEU A 154 -11.10 4.95 -23.63
N LYS A 155 -10.34 4.81 -24.71
CA LYS A 155 -10.77 5.25 -26.04
C LYS A 155 -11.81 4.27 -26.56
N ASN A 156 -13.02 4.75 -26.85
CA ASN A 156 -14.03 3.95 -27.54
C ASN A 156 -13.47 3.55 -28.91
N SER A 157 -13.49 2.26 -29.23
CA SER A 157 -13.29 1.81 -30.60
C SER A 157 -14.38 2.46 -31.43
N ALA A 158 -14.01 3.26 -32.43
CA ALA A 158 -14.98 3.76 -33.42
C ALA A 158 -15.70 2.52 -33.96
N ARG A 159 -17.00 2.41 -33.76
CA ARG A 159 -17.83 1.42 -34.43
C ARG A 159 -17.80 1.78 -35.91
N SER A 160 -16.99 1.05 -36.68
CA SER A 160 -17.06 1.06 -38.16
C SER A 160 -18.33 0.34 -38.61
#